data_2aa446cda27f19cb0249772dd845f4dd
#
_entry.id   2aa446cda27f19cb0249772dd845f4dd
#
_cell.length_a   1.000
_cell.length_b   1.000
_cell.length_c   1.000
_cell.angle_alpha   90.00
_cell.angle_beta   90.00
_cell.angle_gamma   90.00
#
_symmetry.space_group_name_H-M   'P 1'
#
loop_
_entity.id
_entity.type
_entity.pdbx_description
1 polymer ?
#
loop_
_entity_poly.entity_id
_entity_poly.type
_entity_poly.pdbx_seq_one_letter_code
_entity_poly.pdbx_strand_id
1 'polypeptide(L)'
;CHTGLVSTRPSMADGRVWWTEYRRSTLFEQRVNSQLCYMDLADGVPRTAERQRNTLYPTASGEEFGWVEYNPDGRYTVVVRHGEGPERRFETPVRSEIHGLAWDDRTVAWYVLVTDDSGMWIGRIDSDGLHPITEGAYITLSNLRAGGGKLYYGSIASGRDEAHCYDLMARREYRITTSAYGSFAPAPADGGVLLTTYDRLGYRVAEQRVAADDSLLIPVTPSRLPVNLVNPPRRRWDVVNLDTVRYTRADSVGQSGEFRAKRYRKVPNLVNAHSWMPVAFNPFAAVDEHVIDLNVGLTLISQNLLSSAEAYASYGWNRHEGSLVNLGVRYFGLGVRFDLDASYGG
;
A
#
# COMPACT_ATOMS: atom_id res chain seq x y z
N CYS A 1 6.98 -13.67 18.30
CA CYS A 1 5.76 -12.99 17.95
C CYS A 1 5.49 -13.22 16.46
N HIS A 2 4.32 -13.71 16.12
CA HIS A 2 3.87 -13.80 14.72
C HIS A 2 2.95 -12.63 14.43
N THR A 3 3.34 -11.80 13.48
CA THR A 3 2.51 -10.71 12.97
C THR A 3 1.83 -11.14 11.67
N GLY A 4 0.72 -10.52 11.32
CA GLY A 4 0.17 -10.59 9.97
C GLY A 4 1.06 -9.87 8.96
N LEU A 5 0.60 -9.74 7.72
CA LEU A 5 1.33 -8.99 6.69
C LEU A 5 1.33 -7.50 7.04
N VAL A 6 2.49 -6.98 7.44
CA VAL A 6 2.67 -5.56 7.80
C VAL A 6 2.50 -4.70 6.57
N SER A 7 1.62 -3.69 6.65
CA SER A 7 1.28 -2.83 5.51
C SER A 7 2.15 -1.59 5.41
N THR A 8 2.52 -1.01 6.56
CA THR A 8 3.37 0.18 6.61
C THR A 8 4.42 0.04 7.71
N ARG A 9 5.42 0.91 7.68
CA ARG A 9 6.57 0.84 8.58
C ARG A 9 6.14 0.95 10.05
N PRO A 10 6.66 0.11 10.96
CA PRO A 10 6.45 0.22 12.40
C PRO A 10 7.04 1.50 12.98
N SER A 11 6.47 1.95 14.09
CA SER A 11 6.99 3.02 14.94
C SER A 11 7.04 2.58 16.39
N MET A 12 7.98 3.12 17.15
CA MET A 12 8.17 2.76 18.55
C MET A 12 8.39 4.02 19.40
N ALA A 13 7.69 4.08 20.51
CA ALA A 13 7.92 5.07 21.59
C ALA A 13 7.52 4.43 22.93
N ASP A 14 8.19 4.82 24.00
CA ASP A 14 7.84 4.49 25.39
C ASP A 14 7.62 2.99 25.65
N GLY A 15 8.47 2.15 25.05
CA GLY A 15 8.38 0.69 25.21
C GLY A 15 7.20 0.02 24.48
N ARG A 16 6.50 0.75 23.63
CA ARG A 16 5.42 0.23 22.80
C ARG A 16 5.77 0.32 21.32
N VAL A 17 5.53 -0.77 20.58
CA VAL A 17 5.67 -0.84 19.12
C VAL A 17 4.29 -0.78 18.49
N TRP A 18 4.14 0.09 17.48
CA TRP A 18 2.93 0.24 16.68
C TRP A 18 3.21 -0.16 15.25
N TRP A 19 2.28 -0.88 14.60
CA TRP A 19 2.33 -1.21 13.19
C TRP A 19 0.93 -1.36 12.61
N THR A 20 0.84 -1.52 11.32
CA THR A 20 -0.42 -1.80 10.63
C THR A 20 -0.33 -3.11 9.86
N GLU A 21 -1.40 -3.89 9.87
CA GLU A 21 -1.49 -5.18 9.20
C GLU A 21 -2.62 -5.20 8.18
N TYR A 22 -2.37 -5.84 7.04
CA TYR A 22 -3.44 -6.14 6.10
C TYR A 22 -4.36 -7.24 6.64
N ARG A 23 -5.66 -6.94 6.62
CA ARG A 23 -6.72 -7.88 6.97
C ARG A 23 -7.67 -8.03 5.81
N ARG A 24 -7.84 -9.24 5.32
CA ARG A 24 -8.84 -9.55 4.31
C ARG A 24 -10.24 -9.47 4.90
N SER A 25 -11.18 -8.97 4.12
CA SER A 25 -12.59 -9.02 4.50
C SER A 25 -13.08 -10.48 4.46
N THR A 26 -13.82 -10.89 5.49
CA THR A 26 -14.51 -12.19 5.49
C THR A 26 -15.67 -12.26 4.50
N LEU A 27 -16.15 -11.11 4.02
CA LEU A 27 -17.30 -10.99 3.11
C LEU A 27 -16.90 -10.81 1.65
N PHE A 28 -15.75 -10.17 1.41
CA PHE A 28 -15.31 -9.80 0.07
C PHE A 28 -13.82 -10.11 -0.05
N GLU A 29 -13.47 -11.15 -0.75
CA GLU A 29 -12.11 -11.65 -0.83
C GLU A 29 -11.09 -10.61 -1.32
N GLN A 30 -11.49 -9.78 -2.28
CA GLN A 30 -10.62 -8.73 -2.83
C GLN A 30 -10.57 -7.46 -1.97
N ARG A 31 -11.38 -7.37 -0.93
CA ARG A 31 -11.36 -6.24 0.00
C ARG A 31 -10.35 -6.48 1.11
N VAL A 32 -9.28 -5.71 1.08
CA VAL A 32 -8.25 -5.69 2.11
C VAL A 32 -8.34 -4.38 2.87
N ASN A 33 -8.36 -4.45 4.19
CA ASN A 33 -8.28 -3.29 5.08
C ASN A 33 -6.94 -3.33 5.82
N SER A 34 -6.39 -2.17 6.12
CA SER A 34 -5.23 -2.04 6.99
C SER A 34 -5.70 -1.74 8.42
N GLN A 35 -5.22 -2.50 9.39
CA GLN A 35 -5.61 -2.39 10.78
C GLN A 35 -4.43 -2.02 11.67
N LEU A 36 -4.64 -1.07 12.58
CA LEU A 36 -3.65 -0.67 13.57
C LEU A 36 -3.48 -1.74 14.64
N CYS A 37 -2.22 -2.13 14.87
CA CYS A 37 -1.82 -3.09 15.90
C CYS A 37 -0.74 -2.48 16.79
N TYR A 38 -0.62 -3.00 18.00
CA TYR A 38 0.44 -2.61 18.92
C TYR A 38 0.88 -3.76 19.81
N MET A 39 2.04 -3.61 20.41
CA MET A 39 2.61 -4.53 21.38
C MET A 39 3.43 -3.76 22.40
N ASP A 40 3.20 -3.99 23.68
CA ASP A 40 4.07 -3.53 24.73
C ASP A 40 5.30 -4.46 24.83
N LEU A 41 6.49 -3.91 24.81
CA LEU A 41 7.72 -4.72 24.85
C LEU A 41 7.86 -5.48 26.18
N ALA A 42 7.20 -5.05 27.24
CA ALA A 42 7.22 -5.69 28.55
C ALA A 42 6.54 -7.06 28.55
N ASP A 43 5.48 -7.25 27.77
CA ASP A 43 4.73 -8.51 27.72
C ASP A 43 4.86 -9.25 26.39
N GLY A 44 5.27 -8.56 25.32
CA GLY A 44 5.46 -9.12 23.99
C GLY A 44 4.20 -9.65 23.32
N VAL A 45 3.00 -9.22 23.78
CA VAL A 45 1.71 -9.68 23.29
C VAL A 45 1.15 -8.72 22.25
N PRO A 46 0.97 -9.15 20.97
CA PRO A 46 0.33 -8.34 19.94
C PRO A 46 -1.15 -8.09 20.26
N ARG A 47 -1.58 -6.86 20.10
CA ARG A 47 -2.96 -6.42 20.27
C ARG A 47 -3.40 -5.63 19.06
N THR A 48 -4.71 -5.62 18.82
CA THR A 48 -5.34 -4.84 17.78
C THR A 48 -6.02 -3.63 18.41
N ALA A 49 -5.82 -2.45 17.86
CA ALA A 49 -6.58 -1.27 18.27
C ALA A 49 -8.05 -1.42 17.84
N GLU A 50 -8.98 -0.99 18.69
CA GLU A 50 -10.42 -1.32 18.60
C GLU A 50 -11.15 -0.84 17.34
N ARG A 51 -10.56 0.02 16.51
CA ARG A 51 -11.22 0.61 15.35
C ARG A 51 -10.74 -0.02 14.05
N GLN A 52 -11.65 -0.69 13.36
CA GLN A 52 -11.45 -1.20 12.00
C GLN A 52 -11.56 -0.06 10.98
N ARG A 53 -10.48 0.67 10.80
CA ARG A 53 -10.34 1.65 9.71
C ARG A 53 -9.11 1.29 8.89
N ASN A 54 -9.07 1.71 7.63
CA ASN A 54 -7.85 1.61 6.83
C ASN A 54 -6.79 2.56 7.41
N THR A 55 -6.01 2.06 8.36
CA THR A 55 -5.00 2.82 9.09
C THR A 55 -3.62 2.54 8.52
N LEU A 56 -2.85 3.58 8.27
CA LEU A 56 -1.53 3.55 7.65
C LEU A 56 -0.56 4.45 8.45
N TYR A 57 0.73 4.20 8.33
CA TYR A 57 1.81 5.06 8.82
C TYR A 57 1.69 5.46 10.30
N PRO A 58 1.53 4.52 11.24
CA PRO A 58 1.53 4.84 12.66
C PRO A 58 2.87 5.46 13.02
N THR A 59 2.84 6.58 13.72
CA THR A 59 4.02 7.33 14.13
C THR A 59 3.88 7.72 15.58
N ALA A 60 4.86 7.33 16.41
CA ALA A 60 4.92 7.61 17.82
C ALA A 60 6.26 8.27 18.18
N SER A 61 6.24 9.30 19.01
CA SER A 61 7.43 9.99 19.56
C SER A 61 7.06 10.64 20.90
N GLY A 62 7.54 10.06 22.00
CA GLY A 62 7.11 10.47 23.34
C GLY A 62 5.58 10.39 23.46
N GLU A 63 4.95 11.46 23.93
CA GLU A 63 3.50 11.56 24.07
C GLU A 63 2.76 11.80 22.74
N GLU A 64 3.46 12.10 21.66
CA GLU A 64 2.84 12.34 20.36
C GLU A 64 2.57 11.03 19.63
N PHE A 65 1.33 10.85 19.18
CA PHE A 65 0.92 9.70 18.41
C PHE A 65 0.05 10.13 17.21
N GLY A 66 0.37 9.64 16.03
CA GLY A 66 -0.38 9.95 14.83
C GLY A 66 -0.45 8.76 13.88
N TRP A 67 -1.46 8.79 13.01
CA TRP A 67 -1.65 7.81 11.94
C TRP A 67 -2.42 8.45 10.78
N VAL A 68 -2.48 7.73 9.68
CA VAL A 68 -3.24 8.12 8.49
C VAL A 68 -4.40 7.15 8.31
N GLU A 69 -5.59 7.66 8.00
CA GLU A 69 -6.75 6.87 7.64
C GLU A 69 -7.06 7.07 6.14
N TYR A 70 -7.31 5.98 5.43
CA TYR A 70 -7.84 6.00 4.08
C TYR A 70 -9.35 5.77 4.12
N ASN A 71 -10.10 6.76 3.70
CA ASN A 71 -11.56 6.77 3.79
C ASN A 71 -12.22 6.14 2.55
N PRO A 72 -13.47 5.65 2.68
CA PRO A 72 -14.21 5.05 1.57
C PRO A 72 -14.49 6.01 0.39
N ASP A 73 -14.43 7.32 0.62
CA ASP A 73 -14.58 8.36 -0.40
C ASP A 73 -13.28 8.64 -1.19
N GLY A 74 -12.21 7.90 -0.90
CA GLY A 74 -10.91 8.04 -1.55
C GLY A 74 -10.04 9.16 -0.99
N ARG A 75 -10.39 9.77 0.15
CA ARG A 75 -9.58 10.78 0.82
C ARG A 75 -8.74 10.18 1.94
N TYR A 76 -7.64 10.83 2.21
CA TYR A 76 -6.83 10.54 3.37
C TYR A 76 -7.13 11.53 4.50
N THR A 77 -7.10 11.05 5.73
CA THR A 77 -7.19 11.89 6.94
C THR A 77 -5.97 11.60 7.81
N VAL A 78 -5.22 12.62 8.14
CA VAL A 78 -4.16 12.53 9.16
C VAL A 78 -4.82 12.75 10.51
N VAL A 79 -4.60 11.82 11.42
CA VAL A 79 -5.10 11.87 12.79
C VAL A 79 -3.92 11.95 13.73
N VAL A 80 -3.92 12.92 14.63
CA VAL A 80 -2.86 13.10 15.62
C VAL A 80 -3.45 13.35 17.00
N ARG A 81 -2.74 12.92 18.04
CA ARG A 81 -3.10 13.18 19.45
C ARG A 81 -1.86 13.34 20.29
N HIS A 82 -1.98 14.07 21.38
CA HIS A 82 -0.99 14.20 22.42
C HIS A 82 -1.46 13.42 23.65
N GLY A 83 -0.69 12.43 24.10
CA GLY A 83 -1.04 11.53 25.19
C GLY A 83 -2.42 10.88 25.02
N GLU A 84 -3.23 10.92 26.05
CA GLU A 84 -4.63 10.49 26.05
C GLU A 84 -5.61 11.63 25.68
N GLY A 85 -5.10 12.74 25.14
CA GLY A 85 -5.90 13.87 24.72
C GLY A 85 -6.80 13.59 23.50
N PRO A 86 -7.60 14.58 23.09
CA PRO A 86 -8.51 14.44 21.96
C PRO A 86 -7.76 14.30 20.64
N GLU A 87 -8.32 13.52 19.73
CA GLU A 87 -7.84 13.40 18.36
C GLU A 87 -8.11 14.68 17.57
N ARG A 88 -7.08 15.20 16.92
CA ARG A 88 -7.19 16.23 15.89
C ARG A 88 -7.11 15.57 14.52
N ARG A 89 -7.97 15.97 13.60
CA ARG A 89 -8.17 15.33 12.30
C ARG A 89 -8.01 16.34 11.19
N PHE A 90 -7.19 16.00 10.18
CA PHE A 90 -6.87 16.85 9.05
C PHE A 90 -7.13 16.08 7.77
N GLU A 91 -8.18 16.48 7.04
CA GLU A 91 -8.48 15.89 5.74
C GLU A 91 -7.52 16.43 4.68
N THR A 92 -7.05 15.55 3.81
CA THR A 92 -6.24 15.96 2.67
C THR A 92 -7.12 16.50 1.54
N PRO A 93 -6.56 17.35 0.67
CA PRO A 93 -7.23 17.75 -0.56
C PRO A 93 -7.65 16.54 -1.41
N VAL A 94 -8.71 16.71 -2.19
CA VAL A 94 -9.13 15.68 -3.16
C VAL A 94 -8.00 15.38 -4.14
N ARG A 95 -7.80 14.09 -4.48
CA ARG A 95 -6.75 13.63 -5.40
C ARG A 95 -5.33 13.75 -4.84
N SER A 96 -5.19 13.76 -3.52
CA SER A 96 -3.89 13.65 -2.86
C SER A 96 -3.81 12.39 -2.02
N GLU A 97 -2.62 11.78 -1.97
CA GLU A 97 -2.30 10.58 -1.23
C GLU A 97 -1.20 10.85 -0.21
N ILE A 98 -1.28 10.22 0.96
CA ILE A 98 -0.25 10.31 2.00
C ILE A 98 0.63 9.06 1.96
N HIS A 99 1.95 9.26 1.92
CA HIS A 99 2.97 8.20 1.88
C HIS A 99 3.89 8.16 3.09
N GLY A 100 3.66 9.00 4.09
CA GLY A 100 4.44 9.02 5.32
C GLY A 100 3.97 10.09 6.28
N LEU A 101 4.24 9.84 7.58
CA LEU A 101 3.97 10.75 8.68
C LEU A 101 5.19 10.78 9.59
N ALA A 102 5.57 11.93 10.09
CA ALA A 102 6.70 12.14 11.01
C ALA A 102 6.43 13.27 11.99
N TRP A 103 6.91 13.13 13.21
CA TRP A 103 6.89 14.17 14.25
C TRP A 103 8.31 14.68 14.51
N ASP A 104 8.49 15.98 14.62
CA ASP A 104 9.76 16.59 15.01
C ASP A 104 9.62 17.36 16.33
N ASP A 105 10.34 16.89 17.36
CA ASP A 105 10.28 17.45 18.71
C ASP A 105 10.84 18.88 18.79
N ARG A 106 11.79 19.23 17.92
CA ARG A 106 12.42 20.55 17.93
C ARG A 106 11.49 21.63 17.40
N THR A 107 10.76 21.33 16.30
CA THR A 107 9.80 22.27 15.70
C THR A 107 8.39 22.11 16.28
N VAL A 108 8.16 21.08 17.10
CA VAL A 108 6.88 20.72 17.71
C VAL A 108 5.79 20.67 16.64
N ALA A 109 6.04 19.89 15.58
CA ALA A 109 5.15 19.84 14.43
C ALA A 109 5.12 18.47 13.75
N TRP A 110 3.98 18.18 13.12
CA TRP A 110 3.77 17.02 12.27
C TRP A 110 4.12 17.34 10.81
N TYR A 111 4.75 16.38 10.15
CA TYR A 111 5.12 16.44 8.75
C TYR A 111 4.58 15.24 8.00
N VAL A 112 4.17 15.45 6.76
CA VAL A 112 3.59 14.42 5.89
C VAL A 112 4.27 14.42 4.53
N LEU A 113 4.37 13.23 3.95
CA LEU A 113 4.79 13.04 2.57
C LEU A 113 3.54 12.84 1.71
N VAL A 114 3.33 13.70 0.76
CA VAL A 114 2.10 13.81 -0.06
C VAL A 114 2.43 13.58 -1.52
N THR A 115 1.53 12.94 -2.23
CA THR A 115 1.48 12.92 -3.71
C THR A 115 0.18 13.54 -4.18
N ASP A 116 0.24 14.43 -5.14
CA ASP A 116 -0.90 15.00 -5.86
C ASP A 116 -0.57 15.23 -7.34
N ASP A 117 -1.39 15.99 -8.05
CA ASP A 117 -1.19 16.32 -9.47
C ASP A 117 0.12 17.09 -9.74
N SER A 118 0.76 17.70 -8.73
CA SER A 118 2.06 18.38 -8.85
C SER A 118 3.27 17.44 -8.63
N GLY A 119 3.02 16.19 -8.26
CA GLY A 119 4.04 15.21 -7.89
C GLY A 119 4.13 15.00 -6.38
N MET A 120 5.29 14.55 -5.88
CA MET A 120 5.53 14.33 -4.45
C MET A 120 6.12 15.56 -3.78
N TRP A 121 5.64 15.86 -2.59
CA TRP A 121 6.10 16.99 -1.76
C TRP A 121 5.96 16.68 -0.27
N ILE A 122 6.67 17.45 0.55
CA ILE A 122 6.58 17.36 2.01
C ILE A 122 5.75 18.54 2.53
N GLY A 123 4.78 18.24 3.38
CA GLY A 123 3.94 19.22 4.04
C GLY A 123 4.11 19.24 5.55
N ARG A 124 3.74 20.37 6.15
CA ARG A 124 3.61 20.56 7.58
C ARG A 124 2.13 20.64 7.94
N ILE A 125 1.75 20.06 9.07
CA ILE A 125 0.41 20.18 9.63
C ILE A 125 0.43 21.25 10.70
N ASP A 126 -0.35 22.29 10.49
CA ASP A 126 -0.58 23.38 11.43
C ASP A 126 -2.01 23.33 12.00
N SER A 127 -2.40 24.34 12.78
CA SER A 127 -3.73 24.42 13.39
C SER A 127 -4.87 24.55 12.37
N ASP A 128 -4.59 25.11 11.22
CA ASP A 128 -5.52 25.44 10.13
C ASP A 128 -5.44 24.46 8.96
N GLY A 129 -4.51 23.49 8.98
CA GLY A 129 -4.47 22.45 7.97
C GLY A 129 -3.08 22.00 7.52
N LEU A 130 -3.03 21.49 6.31
CA LEU A 130 -1.84 20.96 5.66
C LEU A 130 -1.24 22.00 4.70
N HIS A 131 0.01 22.37 4.94
CA HIS A 131 0.76 23.35 4.16
C HIS A 131 2.03 22.77 3.54
N PRO A 132 2.28 22.94 2.24
CA PRO A 132 3.50 22.50 1.60
C PRO A 132 4.72 23.26 2.11
N ILE A 133 5.81 22.55 2.41
CA ILE A 133 7.12 23.13 2.74
C ILE A 133 8.14 22.91 1.64
N THR A 134 7.90 21.95 0.74
CA THR A 134 8.68 21.74 -0.49
C THR A 134 7.78 21.89 -1.71
N GLU A 135 8.37 22.19 -2.87
CA GLU A 135 7.64 22.14 -4.12
C GLU A 135 7.37 20.69 -4.54
N GLY A 136 6.24 20.48 -5.23
CA GLY A 136 5.92 19.19 -5.84
C GLY A 136 6.88 18.84 -6.95
N ALA A 137 7.33 17.58 -7.00
CA ALA A 137 8.22 17.08 -8.03
C ALA A 137 7.83 15.65 -8.44
N TYR A 138 7.96 15.33 -9.74
CA TYR A 138 7.71 13.97 -10.25
C TYR A 138 8.92 13.07 -10.00
N ILE A 139 9.31 12.98 -8.73
CA ILE A 139 10.36 12.09 -8.22
C ILE A 139 9.77 11.26 -7.08
N THR A 140 10.31 10.07 -6.87
CA THR A 140 9.89 9.25 -5.72
C THR A 140 10.59 9.73 -4.47
N LEU A 141 9.81 10.13 -3.47
CA LEU A 141 10.24 10.34 -2.10
C LEU A 141 9.69 9.20 -1.23
N SER A 142 10.44 8.75 -0.22
CA SER A 142 10.05 7.61 0.59
C SER A 142 10.56 7.71 2.03
N ASN A 143 9.91 6.97 2.94
CA ASN A 143 10.40 6.75 4.29
C ASN A 143 10.68 8.02 5.10
N LEU A 144 9.74 8.97 5.09
CA LEU A 144 9.85 10.22 5.85
C LEU A 144 10.07 9.96 7.35
N ARG A 145 11.08 10.61 7.91
CA ARG A 145 11.40 10.69 9.36
C ARG A 145 11.74 12.12 9.73
N ALA A 146 11.60 12.46 11.00
CA ALA A 146 11.99 13.76 11.53
C ALA A 146 12.85 13.59 12.77
N GLY A 147 13.70 14.57 13.04
CA GLY A 147 14.50 14.62 14.24
C GLY A 147 15.48 15.79 14.22
N GLY A 148 15.59 16.50 15.32
CA GLY A 148 16.52 17.61 15.52
C GLY A 148 16.31 18.82 14.60
N GLY A 149 15.10 19.03 14.08
CA GLY A 149 14.79 20.11 13.16
C GLY A 149 15.12 19.79 11.70
N LYS A 150 15.30 18.51 11.38
CA LYS A 150 15.54 18.02 10.01
C LYS A 150 14.55 16.91 9.67
N LEU A 151 14.17 16.83 8.40
CA LEU A 151 13.39 15.75 7.83
C LEU A 151 14.31 14.85 7.00
N TYR A 152 14.23 13.55 7.21
CA TYR A 152 15.03 12.54 6.53
C TYR A 152 14.13 11.69 5.65
N TYR A 153 14.55 11.43 4.43
CA TYR A 153 13.78 10.64 3.46
C TYR A 153 14.67 10.05 2.36
N GLY A 154 14.19 9.03 1.69
CA GLY A 154 14.79 8.52 0.46
C GLY A 154 14.34 9.34 -0.73
N SER A 155 15.22 9.59 -1.68
CA SER A 155 14.93 10.30 -2.93
C SER A 155 15.71 9.73 -4.10
N ILE A 156 15.05 9.65 -5.26
CA ILE A 156 15.66 9.23 -6.53
C ILE A 156 16.14 10.41 -7.38
N ALA A 157 16.17 11.63 -6.85
CA ALA A 157 16.53 12.84 -7.60
C ALA A 157 17.90 12.78 -8.25
N SER A 158 18.84 12.00 -7.71
CA SER A 158 20.18 11.77 -8.28
C SER A 158 20.23 10.68 -9.36
N GLY A 159 19.09 10.06 -9.71
CA GLY A 159 19.00 8.90 -10.61
C GLY A 159 19.20 7.56 -9.88
N ARG A 160 19.36 7.56 -8.56
CA ARG A 160 19.47 6.41 -7.67
C ARG A 160 18.78 6.72 -6.35
N ASP A 161 18.42 5.68 -5.61
CA ASP A 161 17.94 5.85 -4.25
C ASP A 161 19.06 6.34 -3.34
N GLU A 162 18.93 7.53 -2.81
CA GLU A 162 19.86 8.15 -1.87
C GLU A 162 19.15 8.70 -0.66
N ALA A 163 19.85 8.73 0.47
CA ALA A 163 19.34 9.38 1.66
C ALA A 163 19.49 10.91 1.54
N HIS A 164 18.40 11.60 1.78
CA HIS A 164 18.31 13.05 1.76
C HIS A 164 17.85 13.57 3.12
N CYS A 165 18.14 14.83 3.41
CA CYS A 165 17.50 15.57 4.47
C CYS A 165 17.09 16.98 4.03
N TYR A 166 16.01 17.47 4.64
CA TYR A 166 15.57 18.86 4.51
C TYR A 166 15.76 19.54 5.87
N ASP A 167 16.59 20.56 5.91
CA ASP A 167 16.79 21.38 7.10
C ASP A 167 15.63 22.40 7.20
N LEU A 168 14.83 22.29 8.27
CA LEU A 168 13.65 23.10 8.49
C LEU A 168 13.96 24.56 8.79
N MET A 169 15.13 24.83 9.40
CA MET A 169 15.56 26.20 9.72
C MET A 169 16.20 26.87 8.52
N ALA A 170 17.13 26.17 7.84
CA ALA A 170 17.79 26.67 6.64
C ALA A 170 16.89 26.68 5.41
N ARG A 171 15.77 25.92 5.45
CA ARG A 171 14.86 25.68 4.32
C ARG A 171 15.60 25.19 3.08
N ARG A 172 16.51 24.22 3.27
CA ARG A 172 17.35 23.65 2.22
C ARG A 172 17.35 22.14 2.26
N GLU A 173 17.41 21.58 1.09
CA GLU A 173 17.57 20.13 0.89
C GLU A 173 19.04 19.79 0.69
N TYR A 174 19.46 18.65 1.28
CA TYR A 174 20.79 18.10 1.18
C TYR A 174 20.71 16.60 0.90
N ARG A 175 21.64 16.11 0.10
CA ARG A 175 21.89 14.68 -0.05
C ARG A 175 22.93 14.25 1.01
N ILE A 176 22.61 13.19 1.75
CA ILE A 176 23.47 12.66 2.81
C ILE A 176 24.42 11.60 2.28
N THR A 177 23.96 10.78 1.32
CA THR A 177 24.73 9.64 0.82
C THR A 177 25.09 9.78 -0.64
N THR A 178 26.15 9.07 -1.02
CA THR A 178 26.55 8.85 -2.41
C THR A 178 26.96 7.38 -2.53
N SER A 179 25.99 6.50 -2.81
CA SER A 179 26.22 5.07 -2.85
C SER A 179 26.23 4.54 -4.29
N ALA A 180 26.96 3.43 -4.51
CA ALA A 180 26.99 2.81 -5.83
C ALA A 180 25.67 2.13 -6.20
N TYR A 181 24.95 1.60 -5.21
CA TYR A 181 23.76 0.73 -5.41
C TYR A 181 22.50 1.20 -4.69
N GLY A 182 22.55 2.34 -4.02
CA GLY A 182 21.43 2.93 -3.31
C GLY A 182 21.56 2.91 -1.78
N SER A 183 20.89 3.89 -1.15
CA SER A 183 20.75 4.04 0.30
C SER A 183 19.29 4.33 0.62
N PHE A 184 18.73 3.58 1.56
CA PHE A 184 17.29 3.51 1.78
C PHE A 184 16.93 3.79 3.25
N ALA A 185 15.70 4.23 3.48
CA ALA A 185 15.08 4.36 4.78
C ALA A 185 15.93 5.09 5.84
N PRO A 186 16.41 6.32 5.56
CA PRO A 186 17.19 7.07 6.54
C PRO A 186 16.37 7.34 7.80
N ALA A 187 17.01 7.20 8.96
CA ALA A 187 16.45 7.52 10.26
C ALA A 187 17.47 8.29 11.11
N PRO A 188 17.08 9.38 11.78
CA PRO A 188 17.98 10.09 12.67
C PRO A 188 18.45 9.19 13.82
N ALA A 189 19.72 9.33 14.18
CA ALA A 189 20.34 8.65 15.32
C ALA A 189 21.32 9.62 15.99
N ASP A 190 21.79 9.26 17.20
CA ASP A 190 22.76 10.06 17.93
C ASP A 190 24.05 10.23 17.13
N GLY A 191 24.31 11.46 16.68
CA GLY A 191 25.52 11.82 15.93
C GLY A 191 25.50 11.45 14.44
N GLY A 192 24.38 10.97 13.88
CA GLY A 192 24.31 10.59 12.48
C GLY A 192 22.95 10.16 11.97
N VAL A 193 22.99 9.35 10.93
CA VAL A 193 21.81 8.79 10.28
C VAL A 193 22.02 7.30 10.09
N LEU A 194 21.10 6.50 10.61
CA LEU A 194 21.01 5.07 10.28
C LEU A 194 20.27 4.93 8.94
N LEU A 195 20.74 4.02 8.11
CA LEU A 195 20.14 3.76 6.80
C LEU A 195 20.38 2.32 6.37
N THR A 196 19.65 1.88 5.37
CA THR A 196 19.89 0.61 4.72
C THR A 196 20.66 0.84 3.44
N THR A 197 21.76 0.11 3.25
CA THR A 197 22.54 0.10 2.00
C THR A 197 22.38 -1.24 1.30
N TYR A 198 22.62 -1.24 0.00
CA TYR A 198 22.67 -2.46 -0.81
C TYR A 198 24.05 -2.69 -1.39
N ASP A 199 24.58 -3.89 -1.22
CA ASP A 199 25.85 -4.32 -1.82
C ASP A 199 25.71 -5.74 -2.42
N ARG A 200 26.83 -6.30 -2.90
CA ARG A 200 26.87 -7.65 -3.48
C ARG A 200 26.39 -8.77 -2.53
N LEU A 201 26.29 -8.51 -1.23
CA LEU A 201 25.86 -9.45 -0.20
C LEU A 201 24.42 -9.19 0.25
N GLY A 202 23.72 -8.21 -0.36
CA GLY A 202 22.34 -7.84 -0.07
C GLY A 202 22.22 -6.55 0.76
N TYR A 203 21.07 -6.42 1.42
CA TYR A 203 20.77 -5.26 2.26
C TYR A 203 21.51 -5.32 3.59
N ARG A 204 22.06 -4.19 4.02
CA ARG A 204 22.75 -4.02 5.30
C ARG A 204 22.34 -2.73 5.97
N VAL A 205 22.29 -2.75 7.29
CA VAL A 205 22.19 -1.52 8.09
C VAL A 205 23.56 -0.85 8.15
N ALA A 206 23.59 0.44 7.89
CA ALA A 206 24.78 1.26 7.97
C ALA A 206 24.49 2.54 8.77
N GLU A 207 25.53 3.09 9.37
CA GLU A 207 25.51 4.40 10.00
C GLU A 207 26.33 5.37 9.15
N GLN A 208 25.72 6.48 8.77
CA GLN A 208 26.40 7.62 8.19
C GLN A 208 26.54 8.71 9.27
N ARG A 209 27.75 8.92 9.74
CA ARG A 209 28.01 10.03 10.65
C ARG A 209 27.91 11.34 9.87
N VAL A 210 26.92 12.13 10.22
CA VAL A 210 26.80 13.52 9.77
C VAL A 210 27.41 14.33 10.90
N ALA A 211 28.62 14.87 10.68
CA ALA A 211 29.23 15.74 11.65
C ALA A 211 28.32 16.94 11.94
N ALA A 212 28.43 17.54 13.13
CA ALA A 212 27.74 18.78 13.46
C ALA A 212 28.03 19.93 12.45
N ASP A 213 29.07 19.75 11.66
CA ASP A 213 29.44 20.57 10.52
C ASP A 213 28.72 20.04 9.26
N ASP A 214 27.79 20.83 8.72
CA ASP A 214 27.02 20.53 7.51
C ASP A 214 27.89 20.42 6.23
N SER A 215 29.21 20.46 6.36
CA SER A 215 30.19 20.38 5.24
C SER A 215 30.13 19.07 4.44
N LEU A 216 29.57 18.00 5.03
CA LEU A 216 29.37 16.71 4.36
C LEU A 216 28.02 16.61 3.61
N LEU A 217 27.16 17.59 3.76
CA LEU A 217 25.86 17.62 3.11
C LEU A 217 26.00 18.25 1.71
N ILE A 218 25.50 17.56 0.71
CA ILE A 218 25.54 18.03 -0.67
C ILE A 218 24.25 18.78 -0.97
N PRO A 219 24.25 20.11 -1.21
CA PRO A 219 23.08 20.86 -1.59
C PRO A 219 22.45 20.27 -2.86
N VAL A 220 21.12 20.13 -2.85
CA VAL A 220 20.35 19.61 -4.00
C VAL A 220 19.54 20.74 -4.59
N THR A 221 19.62 20.89 -5.90
CA THR A 221 18.67 21.71 -6.65
C THR A 221 17.56 20.77 -7.10
N PRO A 222 16.29 20.99 -6.70
CA PRO A 222 15.19 20.15 -7.09
C PRO A 222 15.09 20.06 -8.62
N SER A 223 15.22 18.86 -9.17
CA SER A 223 14.99 18.61 -10.58
C SER A 223 13.51 18.30 -10.77
N ARG A 224 12.80 19.14 -11.49
CA ARG A 224 11.34 19.03 -11.64
C ARG A 224 10.88 17.85 -12.47
N LEU A 225 11.69 17.33 -13.39
CA LEU A 225 11.34 16.17 -14.22
C LEU A 225 12.60 15.42 -14.66
N PRO A 226 12.60 14.09 -14.66
CA PRO A 226 13.56 13.33 -15.42
C PRO A 226 13.37 13.70 -16.90
N VAL A 227 14.38 14.28 -17.52
CA VAL A 227 14.37 14.74 -18.93
C VAL A 227 13.84 13.68 -19.89
N ASN A 228 14.06 12.41 -19.57
CA ASN A 228 13.63 11.26 -20.37
C ASN A 228 12.12 10.98 -20.38
N LEU A 229 11.35 11.49 -19.41
CA LEU A 229 9.88 11.36 -19.40
C LEU A 229 9.21 12.44 -20.23
N VAL A 230 9.84 13.62 -20.38
CA VAL A 230 9.30 14.71 -21.18
C VAL A 230 9.54 14.48 -22.67
N ASN A 231 10.68 13.88 -23.02
CA ASN A 231 11.02 13.54 -24.39
C ASN A 231 11.61 12.12 -24.42
N PRO A 232 10.79 11.08 -24.34
CA PRO A 232 11.30 9.72 -24.49
C PRO A 232 11.96 9.58 -25.86
N PRO A 233 13.09 8.88 -25.97
CA PRO A 233 13.74 8.67 -27.26
C PRO A 233 12.74 8.01 -28.20
N ARG A 234 12.47 8.61 -29.36
CA ARG A 234 11.58 8.04 -30.38
C ARG A 234 12.15 6.70 -30.82
N ARG A 235 11.46 5.64 -30.49
CA ARG A 235 11.79 4.30 -30.98
C ARG A 235 11.26 4.14 -32.40
N ARG A 236 11.99 3.42 -33.24
CA ARG A 236 11.65 3.17 -34.66
C ARG A 236 10.28 2.49 -34.87
N TRP A 237 9.68 1.96 -33.80
CA TRP A 237 8.37 1.29 -33.76
C TRP A 237 7.29 2.06 -33.01
N ASP A 238 7.45 3.32 -32.77
CA ASP A 238 6.34 4.13 -32.29
C ASP A 238 5.28 4.20 -33.38
N VAL A 239 4.39 3.22 -33.34
CA VAL A 239 3.38 3.01 -34.38
C VAL A 239 2.22 4.00 -34.22
N VAL A 240 2.01 4.53 -33.02
CA VAL A 240 0.91 5.44 -32.71
C VAL A 240 1.41 6.64 -31.93
N ASN A 241 1.26 7.83 -32.49
CA ASN A 241 1.37 9.07 -31.74
C ASN A 241 0.00 9.35 -31.11
N LEU A 242 -0.11 9.16 -29.80
CA LEU A 242 -1.36 9.36 -29.06
C LEU A 242 -1.89 10.79 -29.17
N ASP A 243 -1.02 11.79 -29.35
CA ASP A 243 -1.41 13.19 -29.52
C ASP A 243 -2.11 13.44 -30.87
N THR A 244 -1.97 12.52 -31.82
CA THR A 244 -2.62 12.61 -33.13
C THR A 244 -3.87 11.74 -33.25
N VAL A 245 -4.15 10.90 -32.25
CA VAL A 245 -5.36 10.08 -32.23
C VAL A 245 -6.57 10.96 -32.09
N ARG A 246 -7.36 11.03 -33.16
CA ARG A 246 -8.66 11.71 -33.11
C ARG A 246 -9.70 10.72 -32.64
N TYR A 247 -10.23 10.96 -31.47
CA TYR A 247 -11.38 10.19 -30.98
C TYR A 247 -12.59 10.51 -31.86
N THR A 248 -13.20 9.48 -32.41
CA THR A 248 -14.44 9.64 -33.15
C THR A 248 -15.61 9.83 -32.20
N ARG A 249 -16.69 10.46 -32.66
CA ARG A 249 -17.90 10.65 -31.86
C ARG A 249 -18.48 9.32 -31.32
N ALA A 250 -18.18 8.19 -31.98
CA ALA A 250 -18.55 6.87 -31.53
C ALA A 250 -17.81 6.47 -30.24
N ASP A 251 -16.56 6.89 -30.06
CA ASP A 251 -15.77 6.58 -28.86
C ASP A 251 -16.26 7.36 -27.62
N SER A 252 -16.94 8.49 -27.86
CA SER A 252 -17.51 9.33 -26.79
C SER A 252 -18.95 8.95 -26.43
N VAL A 253 -19.67 8.25 -27.30
CA VAL A 253 -21.07 7.86 -27.05
C VAL A 253 -21.20 6.84 -25.93
N GLY A 254 -20.17 6.02 -25.69
CA GLY A 254 -20.15 5.07 -24.57
C GLY A 254 -20.09 5.74 -23.17
N GLN A 255 -19.72 7.04 -23.10
CA GLN A 255 -19.56 7.75 -21.82
C GLN A 255 -20.76 8.60 -21.43
N SER A 256 -21.73 8.84 -22.32
CA SER A 256 -22.90 9.68 -22.06
C SER A 256 -24.14 8.95 -21.56
N GLY A 257 -24.06 7.64 -21.32
CA GLY A 257 -25.15 6.88 -20.74
C GLY A 257 -25.28 7.18 -19.24
N GLU A 258 -26.40 7.73 -18.80
CA GLU A 258 -26.74 7.76 -17.39
C GLU A 258 -26.84 6.33 -16.86
N PHE A 259 -25.80 5.87 -16.18
CA PHE A 259 -25.81 4.59 -15.49
C PHE A 259 -26.69 4.71 -14.24
N ARG A 260 -27.93 4.20 -14.32
CA ARG A 260 -28.76 4.11 -13.13
C ARG A 260 -28.28 2.96 -12.25
N ALA A 261 -27.80 3.29 -11.07
CA ALA A 261 -27.48 2.29 -10.06
C ALA A 261 -28.74 1.46 -9.73
N LYS A 262 -28.64 0.14 -9.86
CA LYS A 262 -29.70 -0.80 -9.48
C LYS A 262 -29.26 -1.57 -8.24
N ARG A 263 -30.20 -1.82 -7.32
CA ARG A 263 -29.93 -2.65 -6.17
C ARG A 263 -29.57 -4.07 -6.63
N TYR A 264 -28.37 -4.52 -6.24
CA TYR A 264 -27.92 -5.89 -6.52
C TYR A 264 -28.78 -6.91 -5.74
N ARG A 265 -29.38 -7.85 -6.46
CA ARG A 265 -30.18 -8.94 -5.86
C ARG A 265 -29.26 -10.12 -5.60
N LYS A 266 -28.95 -10.40 -4.32
CA LYS A 266 -27.97 -11.42 -3.94
C LYS A 266 -28.37 -12.83 -4.37
N VAL A 267 -29.60 -13.25 -4.09
CA VAL A 267 -30.07 -14.62 -4.33
C VAL A 267 -30.10 -15.01 -5.82
N PRO A 268 -30.72 -14.23 -6.73
CA PRO A 268 -30.72 -14.58 -8.16
C PRO A 268 -29.34 -14.56 -8.82
N ASN A 269 -28.39 -13.84 -8.22
CA ASN A 269 -27.02 -13.71 -8.75
C ASN A 269 -26.00 -14.49 -7.92
N LEU A 270 -26.43 -15.49 -7.16
CA LEU A 270 -25.55 -16.32 -6.36
C LEU A 270 -24.67 -17.21 -7.24
N VAL A 271 -25.25 -17.74 -8.32
CA VAL A 271 -24.57 -18.58 -9.31
C VAL A 271 -24.38 -17.79 -10.57
N ASN A 272 -23.14 -17.73 -11.04
CA ASN A 272 -22.76 -17.12 -12.31
C ASN A 272 -21.68 -17.98 -12.95
N ALA A 273 -22.08 -18.99 -13.73
CA ALA A 273 -21.14 -19.86 -14.46
C ALA A 273 -20.45 -19.04 -15.54
N HIS A 274 -19.14 -18.80 -15.37
CA HIS A 274 -18.36 -17.93 -16.25
C HIS A 274 -17.21 -18.63 -16.95
N SER A 275 -16.82 -19.83 -16.48
CA SER A 275 -15.68 -20.55 -17.04
C SER A 275 -15.93 -22.06 -17.07
N TRP A 276 -15.31 -22.74 -18.03
CA TRP A 276 -15.29 -24.17 -18.11
C TRP A 276 -13.93 -24.68 -18.60
N MET A 277 -13.59 -25.90 -18.25
CA MET A 277 -12.35 -26.56 -18.68
C MET A 277 -12.66 -27.99 -19.16
N PRO A 278 -12.01 -28.48 -20.23
CA PRO A 278 -12.22 -29.83 -20.76
C PRO A 278 -11.41 -30.90 -19.99
N VAL A 279 -11.29 -30.72 -18.70
CA VAL A 279 -10.70 -31.66 -17.74
C VAL A 279 -11.52 -31.63 -16.45
N ALA A 280 -11.60 -32.76 -15.76
CA ALA A 280 -12.22 -32.86 -14.46
C ALA A 280 -11.17 -32.64 -13.37
N PHE A 281 -11.43 -31.72 -12.46
CA PHE A 281 -10.58 -31.47 -11.29
C PHE A 281 -11.36 -30.75 -10.20
N ASN A 282 -10.81 -30.71 -8.98
CA ASN A 282 -11.35 -29.92 -7.88
C ASN A 282 -10.59 -28.59 -7.80
N PRO A 283 -11.18 -27.45 -8.23
CA PRO A 283 -10.53 -26.15 -8.18
C PRO A 283 -10.27 -25.66 -6.74
N PHE A 284 -11.07 -26.11 -5.76
CA PHE A 284 -10.88 -25.72 -4.37
C PHE A 284 -9.69 -26.42 -3.73
N ALA A 285 -9.52 -27.72 -3.95
CA ALA A 285 -8.33 -28.44 -3.52
C ALA A 285 -7.06 -27.91 -4.21
N ALA A 286 -7.14 -27.54 -5.48
CA ALA A 286 -6.02 -26.94 -6.20
C ALA A 286 -5.51 -25.64 -5.55
N VAL A 287 -6.41 -24.80 -5.03
CA VAL A 287 -6.07 -23.53 -4.37
C VAL A 287 -5.66 -23.74 -2.91
N ASP A 288 -6.44 -24.49 -2.14
CA ASP A 288 -6.24 -24.59 -0.67
C ASP A 288 -5.16 -25.60 -0.28
N GLU A 289 -5.11 -26.75 -0.98
CA GLU A 289 -4.25 -27.88 -0.65
C GLU A 289 -3.04 -27.98 -1.59
N HIS A 290 -3.03 -27.16 -2.67
CA HIS A 290 -2.01 -27.22 -3.73
C HIS A 290 -1.95 -28.61 -4.41
N VAL A 291 -3.07 -29.34 -4.41
CA VAL A 291 -3.22 -30.65 -5.04
C VAL A 291 -4.01 -30.47 -6.34
N ILE A 292 -3.43 -30.87 -7.45
CA ILE A 292 -4.09 -30.88 -8.74
C ILE A 292 -4.18 -32.33 -9.23
N ASP A 293 -5.39 -32.88 -9.17
CA ASP A 293 -5.71 -34.19 -9.73
C ASP A 293 -6.57 -33.97 -10.99
N LEU A 294 -6.01 -34.29 -12.16
CA LEU A 294 -6.63 -34.06 -13.45
C LEU A 294 -7.11 -35.39 -14.05
N ASN A 295 -8.41 -35.45 -14.32
CA ASN A 295 -9.03 -36.57 -14.99
C ASN A 295 -9.65 -36.14 -16.34
N VAL A 296 -9.87 -37.07 -17.21
CA VAL A 296 -10.61 -36.81 -18.48
C VAL A 296 -12.05 -36.45 -18.12
N GLY A 297 -12.52 -35.27 -18.58
CA GLY A 297 -13.86 -34.83 -18.23
C GLY A 297 -14.11 -33.34 -18.46
N LEU A 298 -14.96 -32.77 -17.65
CA LEU A 298 -15.37 -31.37 -17.73
C LEU A 298 -15.50 -30.77 -16.36
N THR A 299 -15.03 -29.52 -16.17
CA THR A 299 -15.28 -28.72 -14.98
C THR A 299 -15.94 -27.41 -15.34
N LEU A 300 -17.03 -27.08 -14.67
CA LEU A 300 -17.69 -25.77 -14.71
C LEU A 300 -17.35 -25.00 -13.45
N ILE A 301 -17.05 -23.71 -13.58
CA ILE A 301 -16.69 -22.82 -12.47
C ILE A 301 -17.64 -21.63 -12.47
N SER A 302 -18.10 -21.28 -11.27
CA SER A 302 -19.02 -20.19 -11.01
C SER A 302 -18.49 -19.32 -9.89
N GLN A 303 -18.48 -18.01 -10.11
CA GLN A 303 -18.20 -17.02 -9.08
C GLN A 303 -19.17 -15.84 -9.26
N ASN A 304 -19.80 -15.40 -8.19
CA ASN A 304 -20.70 -14.26 -8.27
C ASN A 304 -19.90 -12.92 -8.34
N LEU A 305 -20.55 -11.84 -8.81
CA LEU A 305 -19.91 -10.53 -8.99
C LEU A 305 -19.32 -9.94 -7.70
N LEU A 306 -19.81 -10.35 -6.53
CA LEU A 306 -19.33 -9.89 -5.24
C LEU A 306 -18.24 -10.78 -4.66
N SER A 307 -17.84 -11.84 -5.35
CA SER A 307 -16.92 -12.88 -4.85
C SER A 307 -17.32 -13.42 -3.46
N SER A 308 -18.62 -13.40 -3.16
CA SER A 308 -19.18 -13.91 -1.90
C SER A 308 -19.75 -15.33 -2.02
N ALA A 309 -19.78 -15.88 -3.21
CA ALA A 309 -20.17 -17.25 -3.52
C ALA A 309 -19.34 -17.79 -4.70
N GLU A 310 -18.75 -18.93 -4.49
CA GLU A 310 -17.99 -19.69 -5.48
C GLU A 310 -18.59 -21.09 -5.56
N ALA A 311 -18.62 -21.68 -6.75
CA ALA A 311 -19.08 -23.04 -6.94
C ALA A 311 -18.36 -23.71 -8.11
N TYR A 312 -18.24 -25.01 -8.05
CA TYR A 312 -17.82 -25.80 -9.21
C TYR A 312 -18.68 -27.06 -9.34
N ALA A 313 -18.74 -27.55 -10.56
CA ALA A 313 -19.27 -28.86 -10.89
C ALA A 313 -18.31 -29.54 -11.85
N SER A 314 -17.82 -30.72 -11.51
CA SER A 314 -16.96 -31.49 -12.41
C SER A 314 -17.53 -32.89 -12.65
N TYR A 315 -17.37 -33.36 -13.91
CA TYR A 315 -17.62 -34.72 -14.28
C TYR A 315 -16.32 -35.29 -14.87
N GLY A 316 -15.83 -36.33 -14.27
CA GLY A 316 -14.64 -37.03 -14.71
C GLY A 316 -14.90 -38.49 -15.01
N TRP A 317 -14.06 -39.07 -15.86
CA TRP A 317 -14.02 -40.48 -16.07
C TRP A 317 -12.57 -40.97 -15.97
N ASN A 318 -12.43 -42.03 -15.20
CA ASN A 318 -11.16 -42.72 -15.00
C ASN A 318 -11.34 -44.22 -15.24
N ARG A 319 -10.39 -44.85 -15.92
CA ARG A 319 -10.47 -46.26 -16.28
C ARG A 319 -10.52 -47.19 -15.04
N HIS A 320 -9.98 -46.77 -13.94
CA HIS A 320 -9.91 -47.56 -12.69
C HIS A 320 -11.07 -47.31 -11.75
N GLU A 321 -11.61 -46.11 -11.74
CA GLU A 321 -12.62 -45.66 -10.79
C GLU A 321 -14.00 -45.40 -11.41
N GLY A 322 -14.10 -45.51 -12.76
CA GLY A 322 -15.35 -45.26 -13.45
C GLY A 322 -15.68 -43.77 -13.59
N SER A 323 -16.95 -43.42 -13.46
CA SER A 323 -17.45 -42.05 -13.60
C SER A 323 -17.55 -41.37 -12.24
N LEU A 324 -17.00 -40.15 -12.10
CA LEU A 324 -17.01 -39.35 -10.90
C LEU A 324 -17.64 -38.00 -11.16
N VAL A 325 -18.60 -37.61 -10.34
CA VAL A 325 -19.19 -36.27 -10.29
C VAL A 325 -18.77 -35.59 -8.98
N ASN A 326 -18.21 -34.38 -9.07
CA ASN A 326 -17.89 -33.57 -7.90
C ASN A 326 -18.65 -32.26 -7.98
N LEU A 327 -19.14 -31.81 -6.84
CA LEU A 327 -19.81 -30.53 -6.66
C LEU A 327 -19.20 -29.84 -5.46
N GLY A 328 -18.81 -28.57 -5.59
CA GLY A 328 -18.33 -27.78 -4.47
C GLY A 328 -18.98 -26.40 -4.45
N VAL A 329 -19.29 -25.90 -3.25
CA VAL A 329 -19.85 -24.58 -3.02
C VAL A 329 -19.14 -23.95 -1.84
N ARG A 330 -18.69 -22.72 -2.00
CA ARG A 330 -18.18 -21.85 -0.94
C ARG A 330 -19.05 -20.62 -0.83
N TYR A 331 -19.42 -20.28 0.38
CA TYR A 331 -20.21 -19.09 0.63
C TYR A 331 -19.67 -18.26 1.78
N PHE A 332 -19.41 -16.99 1.52
CA PHE A 332 -18.81 -16.02 2.47
C PHE A 332 -19.83 -14.96 2.94
N GLY A 333 -21.03 -14.97 2.41
CA GLY A 333 -22.00 -13.86 2.53
C GLY A 333 -22.56 -13.58 3.93
N LEU A 334 -22.26 -14.43 4.92
CA LEU A 334 -22.71 -14.28 6.31
C LEU A 334 -21.58 -13.93 7.29
N GLY A 335 -20.39 -13.58 6.79
CA GLY A 335 -19.23 -13.29 7.64
C GLY A 335 -18.49 -14.52 8.15
N VAL A 336 -18.97 -15.69 7.79
CA VAL A 336 -18.37 -17.01 8.04
C VAL A 336 -18.22 -17.71 6.70
N ARG A 337 -17.15 -18.45 6.50
CA ARG A 337 -16.96 -19.30 5.33
C ARG A 337 -17.70 -20.62 5.54
N PHE A 338 -18.56 -20.96 4.60
CA PHE A 338 -19.23 -22.26 4.49
C PHE A 338 -18.66 -22.96 3.27
N ASP A 339 -18.09 -24.14 3.46
CA ASP A 339 -17.63 -25.01 2.40
C ASP A 339 -18.48 -26.28 2.41
N LEU A 340 -18.98 -26.64 1.24
CA LEU A 340 -19.69 -27.88 1.00
C LEU A 340 -19.09 -28.54 -0.25
N ASP A 341 -18.56 -29.73 -0.08
CA ASP A 341 -18.06 -30.57 -1.17
C ASP A 341 -18.80 -31.89 -1.13
N ALA A 342 -19.20 -32.37 -2.30
CA ALA A 342 -19.90 -33.64 -2.49
C ALA A 342 -19.32 -34.35 -3.71
N SER A 343 -19.04 -35.63 -3.56
CA SER A 343 -18.58 -36.51 -4.66
C SER A 343 -19.48 -37.72 -4.77
N TYR A 344 -19.78 -38.12 -5.99
CA TYR A 344 -20.58 -39.30 -6.28
C TYR A 344 -20.01 -40.04 -7.50
N GLY A 345 -19.84 -41.36 -7.35
CA GLY A 345 -19.35 -42.21 -8.39
C GLY A 345 -18.36 -43.26 -7.87
N GLY A 346 -17.86 -44.08 -8.79
CA GLY A 346 -16.95 -45.18 -8.48
C GLY A 346 -17.30 -46.41 -9.27
#